data_353da39bb77bdc1db4daea908208e01c
#
_entry.id   353da39bb77bdc1db4daea908208e01c
#
_cell.length_a   1.000
_cell.length_b   1.000
_cell.length_c   1.000
_cell.angle_alpha   90.00
_cell.angle_beta   90.00
_cell.angle_gamma   90.00
#
_symmetry.space_group_name_H-M   'P 1'
#
loop_
_entity.id
_entity.type
_entity.pdbx_description
1 polymer ?
#
loop_
_entity_poly.entity_id
_entity_poly.type
_entity_poly.pdbx_seq_one_letter_code
_entity_poly.pdbx_strand_id
1 'polypeptide(L)' 'MSSDEVLANQKTIIENQQTILENQDQIMTNQAKLDQALSNQATIISNQQSILSNQEKLDTVIKNQERILANQEKILGK' A
#
# COMPACT_ATOMS: atom_id res chain seq x y z
N MET A 1 -50.41 -23.55 4.81
CA MET A 1 -49.50 -23.26 5.94
C MET A 1 -50.26 -22.67 7.10
N SER A 2 -49.94 -23.09 8.28
CA SER A 2 -50.53 -22.46 9.50
C SER A 2 -49.98 -21.08 9.71
N SER A 3 -50.68 -20.27 10.51
CA SER A 3 -50.20 -18.95 10.91
C SER A 3 -48.88 -19.03 11.63
N ASP A 4 -48.66 -20.07 12.44
CA ASP A 4 -47.41 -20.26 13.19
C ASP A 4 -46.23 -20.52 12.24
N GLU A 5 -46.47 -21.31 11.17
CA GLU A 5 -45.43 -21.55 10.16
C GLU A 5 -45.09 -20.27 9.40
N VAL A 6 -46.09 -19.46 9.06
CA VAL A 6 -45.86 -18.18 8.40
C VAL A 6 -45.04 -17.25 9.29
N LEU A 7 -45.42 -17.15 10.56
CA LEU A 7 -44.69 -16.31 11.51
C LEU A 7 -43.26 -16.76 11.71
N ALA A 8 -43.04 -18.08 11.80
CA ALA A 8 -41.70 -18.64 11.93
C ALA A 8 -40.83 -18.31 10.70
N ASN A 9 -41.43 -18.46 9.50
CA ASN A 9 -40.74 -18.14 8.26
C ASN A 9 -40.37 -16.65 8.18
N GLN A 10 -41.31 -15.79 8.59
CA GLN A 10 -41.05 -14.34 8.60
C GLN A 10 -39.94 -13.97 9.57
N LYS A 11 -39.90 -14.60 10.72
CA LYS A 11 -38.82 -14.38 11.69
C LYS A 11 -37.47 -14.79 11.11
N THR A 12 -37.43 -15.93 10.46
CA THR A 12 -36.22 -16.41 9.79
C THR A 12 -35.75 -15.43 8.72
N ILE A 13 -36.68 -14.91 7.93
CA ILE A 13 -36.36 -13.92 6.89
C ILE A 13 -35.73 -12.68 7.51
N ILE A 14 -36.32 -12.16 8.60
CA ILE A 14 -35.82 -10.97 9.28
C ILE A 14 -34.41 -11.22 9.83
N GLU A 15 -34.17 -12.38 10.44
CA GLU A 15 -32.85 -12.74 10.95
C GLU A 15 -31.82 -12.82 9.82
N ASN A 16 -32.23 -13.40 8.69
CA ASN A 16 -31.34 -13.49 7.53
C ASN A 16 -31.00 -12.11 6.97
N GLN A 17 -31.98 -11.21 6.94
CA GLN A 17 -31.77 -9.84 6.49
C GLN A 17 -30.77 -9.10 7.39
N GLN A 18 -30.86 -9.30 8.70
CA GLN A 18 -29.92 -8.70 9.64
C GLN A 18 -28.51 -9.21 9.41
N THR A 19 -28.37 -10.51 9.16
CA THR A 19 -27.08 -11.12 8.84
C THR A 19 -26.50 -10.52 7.56
N ILE A 20 -27.33 -10.34 6.54
CA ILE A 20 -26.89 -9.73 5.28
C ILE A 20 -26.41 -8.31 5.52
N LEU A 21 -27.13 -7.52 6.30
CA LEU A 21 -26.70 -6.15 6.61
C LEU A 21 -25.37 -6.11 7.35
N GLU A 22 -25.18 -6.99 8.31
CA GLU A 22 -23.92 -7.10 9.05
C GLU A 22 -22.77 -7.47 8.11
N ASN A 23 -23.02 -8.40 7.20
CA ASN A 23 -22.01 -8.83 6.22
C ASN A 23 -21.67 -7.68 5.28
N GLN A 24 -22.64 -6.88 4.86
CA GLN A 24 -22.41 -5.73 3.99
C GLN A 24 -21.55 -4.68 4.70
N ASP A 25 -21.79 -4.45 5.99
CA ASP A 25 -20.96 -3.53 6.76
C ASP A 25 -19.51 -4.01 6.84
N GLN A 26 -19.30 -5.30 7.05
CA GLN A 26 -17.96 -5.88 7.07
C GLN A 26 -17.28 -5.75 5.71
N ILE A 27 -18.03 -5.95 4.64
CA ILE A 27 -17.49 -5.80 3.27
C ILE A 27 -17.05 -4.35 3.05
N MET A 28 -17.86 -3.38 3.44
CA MET A 28 -17.51 -1.97 3.30
C MET A 28 -16.27 -1.61 4.10
N THR A 29 -16.16 -2.13 5.32
CA THR A 29 -14.96 -1.92 6.15
C THR A 29 -13.73 -2.51 5.49
N ASN A 30 -13.84 -3.72 4.94
CA ASN A 30 -12.73 -4.38 4.26
C ASN A 30 -12.32 -3.62 3.00
N GLN A 31 -13.29 -3.09 2.25
CA GLN A 31 -13.00 -2.28 1.06
C GLN A 31 -12.23 -1.00 1.44
N ALA A 32 -12.61 -0.36 2.54
CA ALA A 32 -11.90 0.82 3.02
C ALA A 32 -10.44 0.48 3.38
N LYS A 33 -10.21 -0.68 4.00
CA LYS A 33 -8.86 -1.15 4.32
C LYS A 33 -8.04 -1.42 3.07
N LEU A 34 -8.66 -2.01 2.05
CA LEU A 34 -7.98 -2.25 0.76
C LEU A 34 -7.61 -0.94 0.09
N ASP A 35 -8.48 0.06 0.14
CA ASP A 35 -8.18 1.38 -0.42
C ASP A 35 -6.98 2.01 0.28
N GLN A 36 -6.89 1.87 1.59
CA GLN A 36 -5.73 2.35 2.35
C GLN A 36 -4.46 1.62 1.94
N ALA A 37 -4.55 0.30 1.77
CA ALA A 37 -3.40 -0.49 1.35
C ALA A 37 -2.92 -0.06 -0.03
N LEU A 38 -3.83 0.19 -0.96
CA LEU A 38 -3.49 0.66 -2.29
C LEU A 38 -2.82 2.04 -2.25
N SER A 39 -3.33 2.94 -1.42
CA SER A 39 -2.73 4.25 -1.23
C SER A 39 -1.32 4.15 -0.65
N ASN A 40 -1.13 3.26 0.33
CA ASN A 40 0.18 3.03 0.93
C ASN A 40 1.15 2.47 -0.09
N GLN A 41 0.71 1.55 -0.94
CA GLN A 41 1.55 0.99 -2.00
C GLN A 41 1.99 2.06 -3.00
N ALA A 42 1.07 2.95 -3.36
CA ALA A 42 1.41 4.06 -4.25
C ALA A 42 2.48 4.97 -3.62
N THR A 43 2.38 5.23 -2.33
CA THR A 43 3.37 6.01 -1.59
C THR A 43 4.72 5.29 -1.56
N ILE A 44 4.72 3.98 -1.35
CA ILE A 44 5.94 3.17 -1.35
C ILE A 44 6.63 3.24 -2.71
N ILE A 45 5.88 3.10 -3.78
CA ILE A 45 6.43 3.18 -5.15
C ILE A 45 7.05 4.56 -5.38
N SER A 46 6.37 5.61 -4.97
CA SER A 46 6.89 6.97 -5.10
C SER A 46 8.19 7.15 -4.30
N ASN A 47 8.23 6.61 -3.08
CA ASN A 47 9.43 6.65 -2.25
C ASN A 47 10.58 5.88 -2.86
N GLN A 48 10.30 4.72 -3.46
CA GLN A 48 11.31 3.92 -4.15
C GLN A 48 11.92 4.67 -5.33
N GLN A 49 11.10 5.40 -6.08
CA GLN A 49 11.59 6.23 -7.19
C GLN A 49 12.52 7.34 -6.68
N SER A 50 12.18 7.94 -5.55
CA SER A 50 13.03 8.96 -4.92
C SER A 50 14.35 8.36 -4.46
N ILE A 51 14.32 7.16 -3.88
CA ILE A 51 15.53 6.45 -3.45
C ILE A 51 16.44 6.17 -4.65
N LEU A 52 15.87 5.67 -5.75
CA LEU A 52 16.64 5.40 -6.98
C LEU A 52 17.30 6.67 -7.50
N SER A 53 16.57 7.77 -7.51
CA SER A 53 17.10 9.06 -7.93
C SER A 53 18.26 9.50 -7.05
N ASN A 54 18.11 9.32 -5.73
CA ASN A 54 19.17 9.67 -4.77
C ASN A 54 20.41 8.79 -4.97
N GLN A 55 20.22 7.50 -5.27
CA GLN A 55 21.33 6.59 -5.53
C GLN A 55 22.11 7.01 -6.78
N GLU A 56 21.41 7.46 -7.81
CA GLU A 56 22.07 7.97 -9.03
C GLU A 56 22.93 9.20 -8.71
N LYS A 57 22.43 10.10 -7.85
CA LYS A 57 23.19 11.27 -7.42
C LYS A 57 24.42 10.86 -6.63
N LEU A 58 24.31 9.85 -5.77
CA LEU A 58 25.44 9.35 -5.00
C LEU A 58 26.49 8.73 -5.93
N ASP A 59 26.07 8.01 -6.95
CA ASP A 59 27.00 7.45 -7.94
C ASP A 59 27.78 8.57 -8.63
N THR A 60 27.13 9.66 -8.96
CA THR A 60 27.78 10.82 -9.55
C THR A 60 28.81 11.42 -8.60
N VAL A 61 28.45 11.54 -7.32
CA VAL A 61 29.39 12.05 -6.29
C VAL A 61 30.60 11.14 -6.19
N ILE A 62 30.40 9.82 -6.16
CA ILE A 62 31.50 8.86 -6.07
C ILE A 62 32.43 8.99 -7.27
N LYS A 63 31.87 9.09 -8.47
CA LYS A 63 32.69 9.27 -9.69
C LYS A 63 33.51 10.56 -9.63
N ASN A 64 32.90 11.63 -9.14
CA ASN A 64 33.61 12.91 -8.98
C ASN A 64 34.76 12.78 -7.97
N GLN A 65 34.55 12.07 -6.87
CA GLN A 65 35.58 11.83 -5.86
C GLN A 65 36.72 11.02 -6.43
N GLU A 66 36.42 9.99 -7.24
CA GLU A 66 37.46 9.20 -7.91
C GLU A 66 38.32 10.07 -8.82
N ARG A 67 37.71 10.99 -9.55
CA ARG A 67 38.41 11.93 -10.42
C ARG A 67 39.28 12.88 -9.60
N ILE A 68 38.78 13.36 -8.48
CA ILE A 68 39.54 14.24 -7.57
C ILE A 68 40.77 13.48 -7.04
N LEU A 69 40.60 12.25 -6.60
CA LEU A 69 41.69 11.42 -6.11
C LEU A 69 42.74 11.17 -7.19
N ALA A 70 42.29 10.87 -8.40
CA ALA A 70 43.21 10.66 -9.53
C ALA A 70 43.99 11.93 -9.85
N ASN A 71 43.33 13.08 -9.81
CA ASN A 71 44.01 14.36 -10.05
C ASN A 71 45.03 14.66 -8.96
N GLN A 72 44.69 14.37 -7.70
CA GLN A 72 45.61 14.58 -6.57
C GLN A 72 46.85 13.68 -6.70
N GLU A 73 46.67 12.43 -7.12
CA GLU A 73 47.78 11.53 -7.34
C GLU A 73 48.72 12.06 -8.41
N LYS A 74 48.16 12.61 -9.49
CA LYS A 74 48.99 13.20 -10.56
C LYS A 74 49.79 14.39 -10.04
N ILE A 75 49.18 15.22 -9.19
CA ILE A 75 49.86 16.39 -8.61
C ILE A 75 50.98 15.92 -7.71
N LEU A 76 50.71 14.93 -6.85
CA LEU A 76 51.68 14.43 -5.87
C LEU A 76 52.83 13.65 -6.55
N GLY A 77 52.50 13.02 -7.66
CA GLY A 77 53.48 12.19 -8.41
C GLY A 77 54.48 12.99 -9.20
N LYS A 78 54.31 14.29 -9.25
CA LYS A 78 55.26 15.14 -9.91
C LYS A 78 56.44 15.38 -8.98
#